data_1c6f579b44b9eb367415499af443c1df
#
_entry.id   1c6f579b44b9eb367415499af443c1df
#
_cell.length_a   1.000
_cell.length_b   1.000
_cell.length_c   1.000
_cell.angle_alpha   90.00
_cell.angle_beta   90.00
_cell.angle_gamma   90.00
#
_symmetry.space_group_name_H-M   'P 1'
#
loop_
_entity.id
_entity.type
_entity.pdbx_description
1 polymer ?
#
loop_
_entity_poly.entity_id
_entity_poly.type
_entity_poly.pdbx_seq_one_letter_code
_entity_poly.pdbx_strand_id
1 'polypeptide(L)'
;MGFKDIAMFNDSLLAKQAWQLLKHLDSLLHKVFKVHFFPNCTFMEAKHLSGGSHAWNSILHGRDVLLMGCRWRIGNGKVVSIWQDHWLLRKNMPQVLSPTVETLVGAKVEILIKEDTRQWDYNLINGMFTPEEVDLIKSIPLSRCEAEDTLFWPFISNVIYISKSGYRFLKSEE
;
A
#
# COMPACT_ATOMS: atom_id res chain seq x y z
N MET A 1 -10.57 29.89 -13.54
CA MET A 1 -10.66 28.53 -14.11
C MET A 1 -9.24 27.98 -14.14
N GLY A 2 -8.85 27.12 -13.20
CA GLY A 2 -7.54 26.47 -13.24
C GLY A 2 -7.56 25.41 -14.33
N PHE A 3 -6.61 25.46 -15.26
CA PHE A 3 -6.41 24.39 -16.22
C PHE A 3 -6.11 23.11 -15.44
N LYS A 4 -6.84 22.03 -15.73
CA LYS A 4 -6.48 20.72 -15.22
C LYS A 4 -5.13 20.33 -15.80
N ASP A 5 -4.19 19.96 -14.96
CA ASP A 5 -2.98 19.31 -15.44
C ASP A 5 -3.35 17.99 -16.12
N ILE A 6 -3.10 17.93 -17.44
CA ILE A 6 -3.52 16.79 -18.27
C ILE A 6 -2.68 15.56 -17.90
N ALA A 7 -1.41 15.73 -17.55
CA ALA A 7 -0.54 14.62 -17.16
C ALA A 7 -1.04 13.99 -15.86
N MET A 8 -1.24 14.77 -14.81
CA MET A 8 -1.79 14.27 -13.54
C MET A 8 -3.19 13.67 -13.70
N PHE A 9 -4.01 14.25 -14.57
CA PHE A 9 -5.33 13.68 -14.85
C PHE A 9 -5.22 12.30 -15.50
N ASN A 10 -4.32 12.15 -16.48
CA ASN A 10 -4.03 10.87 -17.12
C ASN A 10 -3.51 9.85 -16.09
N ASP A 11 -2.54 10.25 -15.25
CA ASP A 11 -1.99 9.39 -14.20
C ASP A 11 -3.06 8.92 -13.22
N SER A 12 -3.99 9.82 -12.87
CA SER A 12 -5.12 9.45 -12.02
C SER A 12 -6.10 8.46 -12.67
N LEU A 13 -6.22 8.48 -13.99
CA LEU A 13 -7.01 7.49 -14.75
C LEU A 13 -6.28 6.14 -14.83
N LEU A 14 -4.98 6.16 -15.07
CA LEU A 14 -4.14 4.96 -15.08
C LEU A 14 -4.12 4.29 -13.71
N ALA A 15 -4.03 5.07 -12.64
CA ALA A 15 -4.14 4.56 -11.26
C ALA A 15 -5.52 3.90 -10.99
N LYS A 16 -6.59 4.38 -11.62
CA LYS A 16 -7.90 3.70 -11.55
C LYS A 16 -7.88 2.32 -12.19
N GLN A 17 -7.19 2.15 -13.31
CA GLN A 17 -7.02 0.83 -13.95
C GLN A 17 -6.15 -0.09 -13.08
N ALA A 18 -5.05 0.44 -12.54
CA ALA A 18 -4.20 -0.28 -11.61
C ALA A 18 -4.97 -0.73 -10.35
N TRP A 19 -5.83 0.13 -9.79
CA TRP A 19 -6.71 -0.21 -8.68
C TRP A 19 -7.67 -1.34 -9.00
N GLN A 20 -8.24 -1.36 -10.20
CA GLN A 20 -9.12 -2.43 -10.65
C GLN A 20 -8.37 -3.77 -10.74
N LEU A 21 -7.15 -3.78 -11.30
CA LEU A 21 -6.30 -4.98 -11.33
C LEU A 21 -5.96 -5.49 -9.93
N LEU A 22 -5.72 -4.58 -9.00
CA LEU A 22 -5.39 -4.91 -7.61
C LEU A 22 -6.59 -5.51 -6.85
N LYS A 23 -7.79 -5.02 -7.09
CA LYS A 23 -8.99 -5.37 -6.29
C LYS A 23 -9.85 -6.46 -6.91
N HIS A 24 -9.80 -6.64 -8.21
CA HIS A 24 -10.65 -7.62 -8.93
C HIS A 24 -9.80 -8.76 -9.50
N LEU A 25 -9.29 -9.62 -8.62
CA LEU A 25 -8.41 -10.75 -8.97
C LEU A 25 -9.09 -11.77 -9.90
N ASP A 26 -10.42 -11.89 -9.82
CA ASP A 26 -11.21 -12.80 -10.65
C ASP A 26 -11.53 -12.23 -12.05
N SER A 27 -11.25 -10.96 -12.30
CA SER A 27 -11.51 -10.34 -13.59
C SER A 27 -10.67 -10.96 -14.72
N LEU A 28 -11.24 -11.03 -15.92
CA LEU A 28 -10.52 -11.49 -17.09
C LEU A 28 -9.24 -10.67 -17.32
N LEU A 29 -9.33 -9.36 -17.13
CA LEU A 29 -8.19 -8.46 -17.27
C LEU A 29 -7.05 -8.86 -16.32
N HIS A 30 -7.35 -9.09 -15.02
CA HIS A 30 -6.34 -9.54 -14.06
C HIS A 30 -5.72 -10.87 -14.47
N LYS A 31 -6.53 -11.86 -14.84
CA LYS A 31 -6.06 -13.19 -15.25
C LYS A 31 -5.12 -13.14 -16.45
N VAL A 32 -5.49 -12.36 -17.48
CA VAL A 32 -4.65 -12.18 -18.69
C VAL A 32 -3.33 -11.50 -18.32
N PHE A 33 -3.37 -10.38 -17.57
CA PHE A 33 -2.17 -9.66 -17.19
C PHE A 33 -1.29 -10.49 -16.24
N LYS A 34 -1.88 -11.26 -15.32
CA LYS A 34 -1.16 -12.15 -14.40
C LYS A 34 -0.31 -13.16 -15.17
N VAL A 35 -0.88 -13.83 -16.15
CA VAL A 35 -0.16 -14.85 -16.94
C VAL A 35 0.97 -14.23 -17.77
N HIS A 36 0.74 -13.06 -18.37
CA HIS A 36 1.69 -12.48 -19.31
C HIS A 36 2.79 -11.64 -18.66
N PHE A 37 2.49 -10.92 -17.57
CA PHE A 37 3.39 -9.88 -17.08
C PHE A 37 3.90 -10.10 -15.65
N PHE A 38 3.18 -10.83 -14.79
CA PHE A 38 3.62 -11.07 -13.42
C PHE A 38 3.24 -12.47 -12.88
N PRO A 39 3.58 -13.55 -13.61
CA PRO A 39 3.14 -14.91 -13.27
C PRO A 39 3.55 -15.36 -11.87
N ASN A 40 4.73 -14.95 -11.41
CA ASN A 40 5.37 -15.44 -10.19
C ASN A 40 5.42 -14.42 -9.03
N CYS A 41 4.75 -13.27 -9.17
CA CYS A 41 4.73 -12.22 -8.13
C CYS A 41 3.36 -11.58 -8.04
N THR A 42 3.14 -10.69 -7.08
CA THR A 42 1.92 -9.88 -7.02
C THR A 42 1.98 -8.72 -8.02
N PHE A 43 0.82 -8.10 -8.33
CA PHE A 43 0.78 -6.90 -9.16
C PHE A 43 1.60 -5.74 -8.57
N MET A 44 1.65 -5.64 -7.24
CA MET A 44 2.42 -4.58 -6.56
C MET A 44 3.93 -4.77 -6.69
N GLU A 45 4.40 -6.02 -6.81
CA GLU A 45 5.82 -6.37 -6.97
C GLU A 45 6.27 -6.44 -8.44
N ALA A 46 5.33 -6.39 -9.38
CA ALA A 46 5.62 -6.52 -10.80
C ALA A 46 6.59 -5.44 -11.30
N LYS A 47 7.53 -5.84 -12.14
CA LYS A 47 8.57 -4.95 -12.67
C LYS A 47 8.20 -4.44 -14.06
N HIS A 48 8.75 -3.26 -14.39
CA HIS A 48 8.74 -2.78 -15.76
C HIS A 48 9.57 -3.74 -16.63
N LEU A 49 8.97 -4.19 -17.75
CA LEU A 49 9.65 -5.02 -18.71
C LEU A 49 10.23 -4.13 -19.83
N SER A 50 11.53 -4.20 -20.04
CA SER A 50 12.16 -3.60 -21.22
C SER A 50 11.57 -4.27 -22.48
N GLY A 51 10.91 -3.48 -23.34
CA GLY A 51 10.19 -4.00 -24.52
C GLY A 51 8.76 -4.50 -24.22
N GLY A 52 8.25 -4.28 -23.02
CA GLY A 52 6.87 -4.62 -22.66
C GLY A 52 5.82 -3.78 -23.41
N SER A 53 4.58 -4.27 -23.43
CA SER A 53 3.45 -3.55 -24.01
C SER A 53 3.31 -2.14 -23.41
N HIS A 54 3.07 -1.13 -24.26
CA HIS A 54 2.76 0.23 -23.80
C HIS A 54 1.61 0.26 -22.78
N ALA A 55 0.58 -0.57 -22.98
CA ALA A 55 -0.53 -0.69 -22.04
C ALA A 55 -0.07 -1.18 -20.66
N TRP A 56 0.83 -2.17 -20.60
CA TRP A 56 1.36 -2.66 -19.34
C TRP A 56 2.18 -1.60 -18.60
N ASN A 57 3.11 -0.94 -19.30
CA ASN A 57 3.92 0.12 -18.71
C ASN A 57 3.06 1.29 -18.21
N SER A 58 2.00 1.66 -18.92
CA SER A 58 1.05 2.68 -18.48
C SER A 58 0.31 2.27 -17.20
N ILE A 59 -0.10 1.01 -17.08
CA ILE A 59 -0.74 0.49 -15.87
C ILE A 59 0.24 0.48 -14.68
N LEU A 60 1.49 0.11 -14.91
CA LEU A 60 2.53 0.17 -13.88
C LEU A 60 2.79 1.61 -13.42
N HIS A 61 2.77 2.58 -14.34
CA HIS A 61 2.83 4.00 -13.97
C HIS A 61 1.65 4.41 -13.08
N GLY A 62 0.44 3.96 -13.41
CA GLY A 62 -0.73 4.15 -12.54
C GLY A 62 -0.59 3.45 -11.17
N ARG A 63 0.06 2.28 -11.10
CA ARG A 63 0.38 1.60 -9.84
C ARG A 63 1.30 2.46 -8.96
N ASP A 64 2.25 3.16 -9.53
CA ASP A 64 3.18 3.99 -8.78
C ASP A 64 2.44 5.11 -8.01
N VAL A 65 1.37 5.66 -8.58
CA VAL A 65 0.45 6.58 -7.87
C VAL A 65 -0.22 5.90 -6.67
N LEU A 66 -0.61 4.63 -6.82
CA LEU A 66 -1.20 3.85 -5.71
C LEU A 66 -0.16 3.55 -4.62
N LEU A 67 1.07 3.23 -4.99
CA LEU A 67 2.17 3.00 -4.03
C LEU A 67 2.43 4.23 -3.16
N MET A 68 2.36 5.44 -3.74
CA MET A 68 2.52 6.69 -2.98
C MET A 68 1.35 6.96 -2.04
N GLY A 69 0.11 6.75 -2.50
CA GLY A 69 -1.09 7.22 -1.80
C GLY A 69 -1.80 6.18 -0.94
N CYS A 70 -1.71 4.89 -1.26
CA CYS A 70 -2.40 3.84 -0.51
C CYS A 70 -1.80 3.62 0.89
N ARG A 71 -2.62 3.04 1.77
CA ARG A 71 -2.24 2.62 3.12
C ARG A 71 -2.65 1.18 3.34
N TRP A 72 -1.87 0.47 4.14
CA TRP A 72 -2.22 -0.85 4.60
C TRP A 72 -3.07 -0.79 5.87
N ARG A 73 -4.16 -1.50 5.86
CA ARG A 73 -4.90 -1.87 7.07
C ARG A 73 -4.36 -3.21 7.55
N ILE A 74 -3.84 -3.23 8.76
CA ILE A 74 -3.26 -4.43 9.35
C ILE A 74 -4.37 -5.41 9.74
N GLY A 75 -4.27 -6.61 9.22
CA GLY A 75 -5.06 -7.77 9.60
C GLY A 75 -4.21 -8.76 10.39
N ASN A 76 -3.62 -9.72 9.71
CA ASN A 76 -2.69 -10.69 10.32
C ASN A 76 -1.22 -10.25 10.29
N GLY A 77 -0.88 -9.20 9.56
CA GLY A 77 0.47 -8.66 9.45
C GLY A 77 1.43 -9.44 8.55
N LYS A 78 0.96 -10.49 7.87
CA LYS A 78 1.81 -11.42 7.10
C LYS A 78 2.34 -10.86 5.78
N VAL A 79 1.64 -9.87 5.21
CA VAL A 79 2.01 -9.28 3.91
C VAL A 79 2.77 -7.97 4.10
N VAL A 80 2.43 -7.18 5.09
CA VAL A 80 2.92 -5.81 5.29
C VAL A 80 4.33 -5.81 5.88
N SER A 81 5.26 -5.17 5.18
CA SER A 81 6.64 -4.95 5.66
C SER A 81 6.70 -3.81 6.66
N ILE A 82 7.40 -3.99 7.78
CA ILE A 82 7.47 -3.00 8.85
C ILE A 82 8.01 -1.66 8.35
N TRP A 83 9.14 -1.66 7.63
CA TRP A 83 9.83 -0.43 7.23
C TRP A 83 9.55 0.02 5.80
N GLN A 84 9.06 -0.86 4.92
CA GLN A 84 8.92 -0.55 3.50
C GLN A 84 7.51 -0.10 3.13
N ASP A 85 6.49 -0.55 3.85
CA ASP A 85 5.09 -0.31 3.52
C ASP A 85 4.50 0.87 4.30
N HIS A 86 3.46 1.46 3.73
CA HIS A 86 2.70 2.57 4.29
C HIS A 86 1.56 2.05 5.17
N TRP A 87 1.76 1.93 6.47
CA TRP A 87 0.75 1.39 7.39
C TRP A 87 0.50 2.22 8.65
N LEU A 88 1.39 3.17 8.98
CA LEU A 88 1.16 4.07 10.11
C LEU A 88 0.07 5.10 9.79
N LEU A 89 -0.79 5.41 10.77
CA LEU A 89 -1.87 6.38 10.67
C LEU A 89 -1.36 7.83 10.79
N ARG A 90 -0.37 8.17 10.00
CA ARG A 90 0.26 9.48 9.93
C ARG A 90 -0.03 10.11 8.56
N LYS A 91 -0.38 11.40 8.56
CA LYS A 91 -0.77 12.10 7.32
C LYS A 91 0.38 12.17 6.33
N ASN A 92 1.55 12.59 6.79
CA ASN A 92 2.76 12.65 5.99
C ASN A 92 3.70 11.52 6.44
N MET A 93 4.41 10.90 5.49
CA MET A 93 5.39 9.84 5.75
C MET A 93 4.83 8.67 6.59
N PRO A 94 3.85 7.91 6.05
CA PRO A 94 3.18 6.81 6.77
C PRO A 94 4.04 5.56 6.94
N GLN A 95 5.30 5.63 6.56
CA GLN A 95 6.32 4.61 6.81
C GLN A 95 6.91 4.76 8.21
N VAL A 96 7.49 3.69 8.72
CA VAL A 96 8.36 3.70 9.90
C VAL A 96 9.66 4.40 9.58
N LEU A 97 10.06 5.35 10.42
CA LEU A 97 11.31 6.12 10.29
C LEU A 97 12.41 5.62 11.22
N SER A 98 12.05 4.86 12.25
CA SER A 98 13.04 4.20 13.12
C SER A 98 14.01 3.35 12.31
N PRO A 99 15.30 3.31 12.67
CA PRO A 99 16.30 2.53 11.95
C PRO A 99 15.91 1.06 11.86
N THR A 100 16.14 0.47 10.69
CA THR A 100 15.94 -0.98 10.49
C THR A 100 16.94 -1.76 11.34
N VAL A 101 16.46 -2.72 12.11
CA VAL A 101 17.31 -3.66 12.83
C VAL A 101 17.85 -4.68 11.84
N GLU A 102 19.17 -4.87 11.77
CA GLU A 102 19.83 -5.72 10.77
C GLU A 102 19.28 -7.15 10.72
N THR A 103 18.94 -7.72 11.87
CA THR A 103 18.36 -9.06 11.97
C THR A 103 16.90 -9.15 11.51
N LEU A 104 16.25 -8.01 11.30
CA LEU A 104 14.83 -7.92 10.93
C LEU A 104 14.60 -7.29 9.56
N VAL A 105 15.64 -7.24 8.72
CA VAL A 105 15.50 -6.76 7.33
C VAL A 105 14.44 -7.60 6.61
N GLY A 106 13.42 -6.91 6.07
CA GLY A 106 12.30 -7.58 5.39
C GLY A 106 11.23 -8.16 6.31
N ALA A 107 11.35 -7.98 7.63
CA ALA A 107 10.37 -8.49 8.59
C ALA A 107 8.97 -7.90 8.35
N LYS A 108 7.97 -8.74 8.60
CA LYS A 108 6.56 -8.41 8.46
C LYS A 108 5.98 -7.94 9.80
N VAL A 109 4.89 -7.20 9.71
CA VAL A 109 4.20 -6.64 10.89
C VAL A 109 3.70 -7.74 11.84
N GLU A 110 3.50 -8.96 11.35
CA GLU A 110 3.08 -10.11 12.18
C GLU A 110 3.97 -10.35 13.40
N ILE A 111 5.29 -10.10 13.30
CA ILE A 111 6.21 -10.27 14.45
C ILE A 111 5.94 -9.30 15.60
N LEU A 112 5.26 -8.19 15.31
CA LEU A 112 4.86 -7.17 16.31
C LEU A 112 3.54 -7.53 16.99
N ILE A 113 2.88 -8.61 16.56
CA ILE A 113 1.57 -9.05 17.04
C ILE A 113 1.74 -10.35 17.82
N LYS A 114 1.29 -10.39 19.06
CA LYS A 114 1.24 -11.63 19.85
C LYS A 114 0.22 -12.59 19.25
N GLU A 115 0.66 -13.78 18.89
CA GLU A 115 -0.16 -14.77 18.21
C GLU A 115 -1.34 -15.25 19.07
N ASP A 116 -1.11 -15.46 20.37
CA ASP A 116 -2.08 -15.96 21.33
C ASP A 116 -3.22 -14.98 21.65
N THR A 117 -2.89 -13.70 21.80
CA THR A 117 -3.84 -12.65 22.23
C THR A 117 -4.31 -11.74 21.09
N ARG A 118 -3.67 -11.79 19.93
CA ARG A 118 -3.93 -10.89 18.80
C ARG A 118 -3.82 -9.41 19.22
N GLN A 119 -2.84 -9.11 20.07
CA GLN A 119 -2.54 -7.77 20.56
C GLN A 119 -1.11 -7.39 20.15
N TRP A 120 -0.84 -6.09 20.10
CA TRP A 120 0.51 -5.59 19.89
C TRP A 120 1.47 -6.07 20.99
N ASP A 121 2.67 -6.52 20.62
CA ASP A 121 3.72 -6.81 21.59
C ASP A 121 4.40 -5.52 22.03
N TYR A 122 3.88 -4.94 23.11
CA TYR A 122 4.37 -3.67 23.63
C TYR A 122 5.85 -3.69 24.03
N ASN A 123 6.37 -4.83 24.49
CA ASN A 123 7.78 -4.94 24.88
C ASN A 123 8.66 -4.80 23.64
N LEU A 124 8.33 -5.53 22.58
CA LEU A 124 9.06 -5.49 21.32
C LEU A 124 8.95 -4.10 20.67
N ILE A 125 7.75 -3.55 20.59
CA ILE A 125 7.48 -2.24 19.97
C ILE A 125 8.21 -1.13 20.71
N ASN A 126 8.17 -1.07 22.04
CA ASN A 126 8.87 -0.04 22.82
C ASN A 126 10.41 -0.14 22.68
N GLY A 127 10.95 -1.31 22.37
CA GLY A 127 12.38 -1.52 22.16
C GLY A 127 12.88 -1.18 20.75
N MET A 128 11.97 -1.09 19.78
CA MET A 128 12.34 -0.96 18.36
C MET A 128 12.04 0.41 17.75
N PHE A 129 11.05 1.12 18.26
CA PHE A 129 10.52 2.32 17.62
C PHE A 129 10.60 3.56 18.53
N THR A 130 10.58 4.74 17.91
CA THR A 130 10.48 5.99 18.64
C THR A 130 9.18 6.08 19.43
N PRO A 131 9.11 6.86 20.54
CA PRO A 131 7.87 7.02 21.30
C PRO A 131 6.67 7.45 20.48
N GLU A 132 6.88 8.34 19.48
CA GLU A 132 5.83 8.79 18.57
C GLU A 132 5.31 7.64 17.70
N GLU A 133 6.19 6.80 17.18
CA GLU A 133 5.80 5.65 16.37
C GLU A 133 5.12 4.57 17.21
N VAL A 134 5.58 4.37 18.43
CA VAL A 134 4.94 3.48 19.41
C VAL A 134 3.47 3.88 19.64
N ASP A 135 3.20 5.17 19.84
CA ASP A 135 1.83 5.67 20.04
C ASP A 135 0.98 5.49 18.77
N LEU A 136 1.56 5.73 17.59
CA LEU A 136 0.88 5.48 16.31
C LEU A 136 0.55 3.99 16.13
N ILE A 137 1.50 3.10 16.39
CA ILE A 137 1.27 1.65 16.27
C ILE A 137 0.19 1.20 17.23
N LYS A 138 0.24 1.64 18.49
CA LYS A 138 -0.76 1.32 19.51
C LYS A 138 -2.16 1.83 19.16
N SER A 139 -2.25 2.91 18.40
CA SER A 139 -3.52 3.47 17.95
C SER A 139 -4.21 2.65 16.86
N ILE A 140 -3.47 1.75 16.17
CA ILE A 140 -4.02 0.91 15.11
C ILE A 140 -4.79 -0.26 15.74
N PRO A 141 -6.12 -0.36 15.52
CA PRO A 141 -6.88 -1.47 16.05
C PRO A 141 -6.56 -2.76 15.30
N LEU A 142 -6.28 -3.83 16.02
CA LEU A 142 -6.15 -5.17 15.48
C LEU A 142 -7.50 -5.89 15.53
N SER A 143 -7.79 -6.66 14.47
CA SER A 143 -8.97 -7.53 14.46
C SER A 143 -8.79 -8.69 15.45
N ARG A 144 -9.85 -9.01 16.20
CA ARG A 144 -9.88 -10.21 17.05
C ARG A 144 -9.94 -11.51 16.26
N CYS A 145 -10.46 -11.44 15.03
CA CYS A 145 -10.49 -12.57 14.11
C CYS A 145 -9.27 -12.50 13.19
N GLU A 146 -8.86 -13.65 12.66
CA GLU A 146 -7.81 -13.70 11.64
C GLU A 146 -8.36 -13.07 10.34
N ALA A 147 -7.96 -11.84 10.10
CA ALA A 147 -8.28 -11.10 8.89
C ALA A 147 -7.01 -10.87 8.08
N GLU A 148 -7.13 -10.85 6.78
CA GLU A 148 -6.00 -10.53 5.90
C GLU A 148 -5.69 -9.04 5.92
N ASP A 149 -4.42 -8.71 5.65
CA ASP A 149 -4.00 -7.34 5.43
C ASP A 149 -4.66 -6.79 4.16
N THR A 150 -5.14 -5.55 4.22
CA THR A 150 -5.84 -4.96 3.08
C THR A 150 -5.30 -3.58 2.72
N LEU A 151 -5.03 -3.37 1.44
CA LEU A 151 -4.66 -2.06 0.92
C LEU A 151 -5.91 -1.21 0.70
N PHE A 152 -5.88 0.05 1.11
CA PHE A 152 -7.01 0.99 0.96
C PHE A 152 -6.55 2.38 0.53
N TRP A 153 -7.48 3.17 -0.02
CA TRP A 153 -7.24 4.55 -0.43
C TRP A 153 -7.80 5.52 0.63
N PRO A 154 -6.95 6.24 1.40
CA PRO A 154 -7.39 6.97 2.59
C PRO A 154 -8.05 8.33 2.31
N PHE A 155 -8.03 8.83 1.06
CA PHE A 155 -8.43 10.20 0.73
C PHE A 155 -9.93 10.39 0.48
N ILE A 156 -10.73 9.34 0.67
CA ILE A 156 -12.21 9.39 0.58
C ILE A 156 -12.84 8.42 1.59
N SER A 157 -14.06 8.73 2.03
CA SER A 157 -14.75 8.03 3.12
C SER A 157 -15.01 6.54 2.86
N ASN A 158 -15.29 6.15 1.61
CA ASN A 158 -15.52 4.75 1.25
C ASN A 158 -14.23 3.95 0.99
N VAL A 159 -13.06 4.57 1.18
CA VAL A 159 -11.71 4.00 1.04
C VAL A 159 -11.40 3.32 -0.30
N ILE A 160 -12.20 3.58 -1.34
CA ILE A 160 -12.07 3.05 -2.69
C ILE A 160 -11.47 4.12 -3.59
N TYR A 161 -10.45 3.79 -4.39
CA TYR A 161 -9.83 4.72 -5.31
C TYR A 161 -10.82 5.23 -6.39
N ILE A 162 -10.90 6.54 -6.56
CA ILE A 162 -11.54 7.20 -7.69
C ILE A 162 -10.58 8.23 -8.31
N SER A 163 -10.62 8.41 -9.64
CA SER A 163 -9.69 9.28 -10.36
C SER A 163 -9.70 10.73 -9.86
N LYS A 164 -10.87 11.26 -9.45
CA LYS A 164 -10.98 12.61 -8.85
C LYS A 164 -10.15 12.74 -7.58
N SER A 165 -10.13 11.73 -6.72
CA SER A 165 -9.32 11.74 -5.48
C SER A 165 -7.84 11.53 -5.77
N GLY A 166 -7.50 10.69 -6.75
CA GLY A 166 -6.13 10.52 -7.24
C GLY A 166 -5.55 11.83 -7.80
N TYR A 167 -6.30 12.52 -8.63
CA TYR A 167 -5.89 13.82 -9.15
C TYR A 167 -5.65 14.85 -8.04
N ARG A 168 -6.54 14.91 -7.03
CA ARG A 168 -6.37 15.83 -5.89
C ARG A 168 -5.15 15.46 -5.06
N PHE A 169 -4.90 14.18 -4.86
CA PHE A 169 -3.71 13.69 -4.17
C PHE A 169 -2.44 14.11 -4.91
N LEU A 170 -2.32 13.82 -6.21
CA LEU A 170 -1.16 14.21 -7.01
C LEU A 170 -0.91 15.71 -6.95
N LYS A 171 -1.97 16.53 -7.02
CA LYS A 171 -1.85 17.98 -6.90
C LYS A 171 -1.43 18.47 -5.50
N SER A 172 -1.61 17.69 -4.47
CA SER A 172 -1.17 18.05 -3.10
C SER A 172 0.28 17.68 -2.81
N GLU A 173 0.88 16.84 -3.66
CA GLU A 173 2.28 16.40 -3.57
C GLU A 173 3.24 17.30 -4.40
N GLU A 174 2.70 18.24 -5.20
CA GLU A 174 3.47 19.30 -5.85
C GLU A 174 3.93 20.38 -4.84
#